data_ce5186b70dedbeb3c1371f483569bd7e
#
_entry.id   ce5186b70dedbeb3c1371f483569bd7e
#
_cell.length_a   1.000
_cell.length_b   1.000
_cell.length_c   1.000
_cell.angle_alpha   90.00
_cell.angle_beta   90.00
_cell.angle_gamma   90.00
#
_symmetry.space_group_name_H-M   'P 1'
#
loop_
_entity.id
_entity.type
_entity.pdbx_description
1 polymer ?
#
loop_
_entity_poly.entity_id
_entity_poly.type
_entity_poly.pdbx_seq_one_letter_code
_entity_poly.pdbx_strand_id
1 'polypeptide(L)'
;MVARVDTRPVVFVATVEAQASKAEAIASAFEEVENPEALAVTLFKRGEHRAKVSAYYAEQPARELLELIESAAGTEGLGVLRIALLPPQNWVAEAEALRGPVRAGPFLVHGRHDRGKVPAGRFTLEIDAGIAFGTAYHSTTRGCLVALDRLAKCGRLSRVVDIGTGTGILAIAAARALNAQIIASDIDPVAVAVATENARVNGVAQRVRVVQADGLAHPALRLARADLLFANILLRPLLDLAPAFANTLHPGGVCVLSGILNSQAQQVEARFRDLGFTLNSRILLEGWTTLVLRRRSTGRPAAD
;
A
#
# COMPACT_ATOMS: atom_id res chain seq x y z
N MET A 1 29.29 7.53 -19.95
CA MET A 1 28.69 6.50 -19.10
C MET A 1 28.74 7.06 -17.67
N VAL A 2 27.70 7.79 -17.26
CA VAL A 2 27.62 8.41 -15.93
C VAL A 2 27.08 7.34 -14.98
N ALA A 3 27.91 6.94 -14.00
CA ALA A 3 27.48 6.04 -12.95
C ALA A 3 26.27 6.65 -12.22
N ARG A 4 25.12 5.98 -12.26
CA ARG A 4 23.97 6.35 -11.42
C ARG A 4 24.41 6.18 -9.97
N VAL A 5 24.48 7.29 -9.24
CA VAL A 5 24.62 7.26 -7.78
C VAL A 5 23.35 6.62 -7.24
N ASP A 6 23.49 5.48 -6.56
CA ASP A 6 22.41 4.78 -5.87
C ASP A 6 22.04 5.62 -4.64
N THR A 7 20.90 6.33 -4.73
CA THR A 7 20.41 7.24 -3.67
C THR A 7 19.50 6.52 -2.66
N ARG A 8 19.46 5.19 -2.66
CA ARG A 8 18.64 4.43 -1.69
C ARG A 8 19.20 4.62 -0.28
N PRO A 9 18.35 4.81 0.72
CA PRO A 9 18.81 4.95 2.10
C PRO A 9 19.55 3.67 2.52
N VAL A 10 20.67 3.87 3.15
CA VAL A 10 21.45 2.82 3.81
C VAL A 10 20.67 2.43 5.07
N VAL A 11 20.49 1.15 5.33
CA VAL A 11 19.81 0.65 6.52
C VAL A 11 20.79 -0.24 7.29
N PHE A 12 20.94 0.04 8.58
CA PHE A 12 21.64 -0.84 9.51
C PHE A 12 20.66 -1.80 10.16
N VAL A 13 21.05 -3.04 10.32
CA VAL A 13 20.29 -4.02 11.10
C VAL A 13 21.09 -4.46 12.32
N ALA A 14 20.50 -4.29 13.48
CA ALA A 14 20.99 -4.88 14.72
C ALA A 14 20.20 -6.17 14.99
N THR A 15 20.89 -7.28 15.16
CA THR A 15 20.26 -8.60 15.31
C THR A 15 20.84 -9.33 16.51
N VAL A 16 19.98 -9.93 17.32
CA VAL A 16 20.36 -10.81 18.42
C VAL A 16 19.51 -12.08 18.41
N GLU A 17 20.13 -13.21 18.70
CA GLU A 17 19.41 -14.47 18.97
C GLU A 17 19.34 -14.69 20.49
N ALA A 18 18.18 -15.05 21.00
CA ALA A 18 17.97 -15.24 22.42
C ALA A 18 16.97 -16.38 22.69
N GLN A 19 16.76 -16.69 23.98
CA GLN A 19 15.66 -17.55 24.39
C GLN A 19 14.31 -16.88 24.04
N ALA A 20 13.33 -17.70 23.63
CA ALA A 20 12.02 -17.19 23.22
C ALA A 20 11.29 -16.39 24.31
N SER A 21 11.53 -16.74 25.58
CA SER A 21 10.99 -16.03 26.75
C SER A 21 11.52 -14.59 26.95
N LYS A 22 12.70 -14.29 26.37
CA LYS A 22 13.36 -12.96 26.47
C LYS A 22 13.10 -12.08 25.25
N ALA A 23 12.49 -12.63 24.21
CA ALA A 23 12.39 -11.98 22.91
C ALA A 23 11.58 -10.68 22.95
N GLU A 24 10.51 -10.62 23.73
CA GLU A 24 9.68 -9.42 23.87
C GLU A 24 10.42 -8.32 24.64
N ALA A 25 11.15 -8.65 25.71
CA ALA A 25 11.97 -7.68 26.44
C ALA A 25 13.07 -7.08 25.56
N ILE A 26 13.70 -7.91 24.71
CA ILE A 26 14.70 -7.45 23.73
C ILE A 26 14.07 -6.56 22.67
N ALA A 27 12.87 -6.90 22.18
CA ALA A 27 12.17 -6.09 21.20
C ALA A 27 11.83 -4.71 21.77
N SER A 28 11.31 -4.64 23.01
CA SER A 28 11.04 -3.38 23.71
C SER A 28 12.33 -2.57 23.91
N ALA A 29 13.44 -3.20 24.29
CA ALA A 29 14.72 -2.50 24.44
C ALA A 29 15.21 -1.88 23.12
N PHE A 30 14.96 -2.52 21.97
CA PHE A 30 15.25 -1.93 20.68
C PHE A 30 14.34 -0.72 20.35
N GLU A 31 13.08 -0.74 20.79
CA GLU A 31 12.12 0.35 20.58
C GLU A 31 12.37 1.54 21.53
N GLU A 32 12.99 1.32 22.69
CA GLU A 32 13.33 2.36 23.70
C GLU A 32 14.55 3.21 23.29
N VAL A 33 15.28 2.82 22.25
CA VAL A 33 16.43 3.59 21.76
C VAL A 33 15.95 4.85 21.04
N GLU A 34 16.23 6.02 21.62
CA GLU A 34 15.78 7.30 21.04
C GLU A 34 16.73 7.83 19.93
N ASN A 35 17.99 7.42 19.91
CA ASN A 35 18.96 7.96 18.94
C ASN A 35 20.04 6.94 18.55
N PRO A 36 19.98 6.37 17.31
CA PRO A 36 18.90 6.54 16.33
C PRO A 36 17.65 5.73 16.71
N GLU A 37 16.47 6.28 16.41
CA GLU A 37 15.21 5.59 16.58
C GLU A 37 15.09 4.40 15.61
N ALA A 38 14.55 3.28 16.08
CA ALA A 38 14.35 2.12 15.23
C ALA A 38 13.23 2.35 14.21
N LEU A 39 13.53 2.20 12.94
CA LEU A 39 12.53 2.25 11.83
C LEU A 39 11.53 1.10 11.92
N ALA A 40 11.96 -0.05 12.40
CA ALA A 40 11.15 -1.24 12.62
C ALA A 40 11.87 -2.20 13.55
N VAL A 41 11.09 -2.95 14.34
CA VAL A 41 11.57 -4.09 15.14
C VAL A 41 10.82 -5.34 14.70
N THR A 42 11.54 -6.44 14.51
CA THR A 42 10.97 -7.72 14.10
C THR A 42 11.37 -8.81 15.09
N LEU A 43 10.40 -9.65 15.47
CA LEU A 43 10.60 -10.79 16.33
C LEU A 43 10.21 -12.06 15.56
N PHE A 44 11.17 -12.95 15.36
CA PHE A 44 10.99 -14.21 14.66
C PHE A 44 11.30 -15.41 15.57
N LYS A 45 10.26 -16.17 15.95
CA LYS A 45 10.43 -17.37 16.79
C LYS A 45 10.97 -18.53 15.93
N ARG A 46 12.07 -19.15 16.38
CA ARG A 46 12.66 -20.35 15.78
C ARG A 46 12.42 -21.54 16.69
N GLY A 47 11.27 -22.22 16.50
CA GLY A 47 10.82 -23.28 17.40
C GLY A 47 10.36 -22.74 18.76
N GLU A 48 10.26 -23.64 19.76
CA GLU A 48 9.70 -23.29 21.08
C GLU A 48 10.68 -22.56 22.01
N HIS A 49 11.99 -22.66 21.77
CA HIS A 49 13.01 -22.22 22.73
C HIS A 49 13.88 -21.07 22.26
N ARG A 50 13.89 -20.73 20.97
CA ARG A 50 14.74 -19.67 20.41
C ARG A 50 13.96 -18.64 19.63
N ALA A 51 14.43 -17.41 19.70
CA ALA A 51 13.92 -16.31 18.89
C ALA A 51 15.08 -15.48 18.32
N LYS A 52 14.84 -14.88 17.18
CA LYS A 52 15.70 -13.86 16.57
C LYS A 52 14.95 -12.56 16.63
N VAL A 53 15.56 -11.54 17.25
CA VAL A 53 15.04 -10.19 17.28
C VAL A 53 15.95 -9.32 16.43
N SER A 54 15.37 -8.50 15.57
CA SER A 54 16.12 -7.60 14.69
C SER A 54 15.47 -6.21 14.68
N ALA A 55 16.28 -5.18 14.79
CA ALA A 55 15.87 -3.79 14.67
C ALA A 55 16.59 -3.13 13.50
N TYR A 56 15.90 -2.26 12.79
CA TYR A 56 16.38 -1.60 11.58
C TYR A 56 16.51 -0.10 11.83
N TYR A 57 17.61 0.50 11.42
CA TYR A 57 17.96 1.88 11.70
C TYR A 57 18.42 2.59 10.43
N ALA A 58 18.07 3.88 10.31
CA ALA A 58 18.57 4.73 9.22
C ALA A 58 20.06 5.10 9.39
N GLU A 59 20.54 5.10 10.65
CA GLU A 59 21.93 5.38 11.03
C GLU A 59 22.48 4.23 11.86
N GLN A 60 23.80 4.12 11.94
CA GLN A 60 24.42 3.05 12.71
C GLN A 60 24.13 3.23 14.21
N PRO A 61 23.46 2.28 14.87
CA PRO A 61 23.20 2.37 16.30
C PRO A 61 24.49 2.29 17.10
N ALA A 62 24.51 3.00 18.22
CA ALA A 62 25.65 3.09 19.08
C ALA A 62 25.90 1.77 19.85
N ARG A 63 27.10 1.63 20.46
CA ARG A 63 27.46 0.42 21.24
C ARG A 63 26.63 0.23 22.51
N GLU A 64 26.09 1.32 23.03
CA GLU A 64 25.21 1.35 24.21
C GLU A 64 23.94 0.52 24.02
N LEU A 65 23.57 0.21 22.77
CA LEU A 65 22.48 -0.71 22.45
C LEU A 65 22.66 -2.10 23.09
N LEU A 66 23.91 -2.61 23.18
CA LEU A 66 24.18 -3.90 23.81
C LEU A 66 23.90 -3.84 25.32
N GLU A 67 24.29 -2.78 26.00
CA GLU A 67 24.06 -2.59 27.43
C GLU A 67 22.56 -2.51 27.75
N LEU A 68 21.77 -1.84 26.91
CA LEU A 68 20.32 -1.80 27.03
C LEU A 68 19.68 -3.18 26.91
N ILE A 69 20.10 -3.97 25.93
CA ILE A 69 19.59 -5.32 25.71
C ILE A 69 19.99 -6.24 26.87
N GLU A 70 21.24 -6.16 27.34
CA GLU A 70 21.69 -6.94 28.49
C GLU A 70 20.98 -6.55 29.78
N SER A 71 20.68 -5.28 29.98
CA SER A 71 19.86 -4.79 31.09
C SER A 71 18.42 -5.30 31.04
N ALA A 72 17.80 -5.31 29.86
CA ALA A 72 16.41 -5.71 29.68
C ALA A 72 16.21 -7.23 29.75
N ALA A 73 17.14 -8.02 29.20
CA ALA A 73 16.99 -9.46 29.02
C ALA A 73 17.96 -10.31 29.89
N GLY A 74 18.95 -9.69 30.55
CA GLY A 74 20.06 -10.37 31.19
C GLY A 74 21.00 -11.03 30.19
N THR A 75 22.19 -11.35 30.62
CA THR A 75 23.26 -11.93 29.77
C THR A 75 23.10 -13.41 29.48
N GLU A 76 22.40 -14.14 30.35
CA GLU A 76 22.25 -15.61 30.22
C GLU A 76 21.33 -15.97 29.04
N GLY A 77 21.86 -16.77 28.09
CA GLY A 77 21.12 -17.22 26.91
C GLY A 77 20.94 -16.15 25.84
N LEU A 78 21.62 -14.99 25.97
CA LEU A 78 21.69 -13.94 24.98
C LEU A 78 22.81 -14.29 23.98
N GLY A 79 22.50 -14.28 22.68
CA GLY A 79 23.49 -14.41 21.63
C GLY A 79 24.27 -13.10 21.39
N VAL A 80 25.25 -13.16 20.52
CA VAL A 80 26.04 -11.98 20.15
C VAL A 80 25.17 -11.00 19.37
N LEU A 81 25.14 -9.73 19.82
CA LEU A 81 24.54 -8.64 19.04
C LEU A 81 25.41 -8.41 17.79
N ARG A 82 24.79 -8.51 16.63
CA ARG A 82 25.42 -8.24 15.34
C ARG A 82 24.79 -7.00 14.72
N ILE A 83 25.62 -6.02 14.44
CA ILE A 83 25.20 -4.84 13.66
C ILE A 83 25.83 -4.99 12.28
N ALA A 84 25.01 -4.99 11.26
CA ALA A 84 25.43 -5.11 9.87
C ALA A 84 24.80 -4.00 9.03
N LEU A 85 25.60 -3.51 8.08
CA LEU A 85 25.07 -2.67 7.02
C LEU A 85 24.29 -3.58 6.07
N LEU A 86 22.99 -3.30 5.92
CA LEU A 86 22.22 -3.94 4.87
C LEU A 86 22.54 -3.22 3.57
N PRO A 87 23.08 -3.93 2.57
CA PRO A 87 23.18 -3.35 1.24
C PRO A 87 21.77 -2.94 0.81
N PRO A 88 21.63 -1.92 -0.04
CA PRO A 88 20.33 -1.48 -0.53
C PRO A 88 19.69 -2.60 -1.37
N GLN A 89 19.16 -3.61 -0.68
CA GLN A 89 18.41 -4.71 -1.26
C GLN A 89 16.92 -4.43 -1.11
N ASN A 90 16.18 -4.77 -2.13
CA ASN A 90 14.74 -4.63 -2.10
C ASN A 90 14.12 -5.85 -1.37
N TRP A 91 14.19 -5.84 -0.03
CA TRP A 91 13.65 -6.89 0.83
C TRP A 91 12.17 -7.16 0.59
N VAL A 92 11.44 -6.11 0.19
CA VAL A 92 10.02 -6.25 -0.16
C VAL A 92 9.90 -7.10 -1.41
N ALA A 93 10.68 -6.82 -2.44
CA ALA A 93 10.69 -7.61 -3.69
C ALA A 93 11.17 -9.05 -3.48
N GLU A 94 12.16 -9.28 -2.60
CA GLU A 94 12.62 -10.63 -2.27
C GLU A 94 11.55 -11.41 -1.48
N ALA A 95 10.93 -10.79 -0.50
CA ALA A 95 9.83 -11.41 0.26
C ALA A 95 8.61 -11.69 -0.63
N GLU A 96 8.35 -10.83 -1.61
CA GLU A 96 7.29 -11.03 -2.61
C GLU A 96 7.64 -12.12 -3.61
N ALA A 97 8.90 -12.21 -4.04
CA ALA A 97 9.38 -13.28 -4.90
C ALA A 97 9.17 -14.67 -4.29
N LEU A 98 9.23 -14.77 -2.97
CA LEU A 98 8.98 -16.02 -2.24
C LEU A 98 7.49 -16.39 -2.14
N ARG A 99 6.57 -15.43 -2.35
CA ARG A 99 5.13 -15.64 -2.18
C ARG A 99 4.39 -16.08 -3.45
N GLY A 100 4.99 -15.88 -4.63
CA GLY A 100 4.41 -16.25 -5.92
C GLY A 100 3.20 -15.37 -6.34
N PRO A 101 2.51 -15.71 -7.43
CA PRO A 101 1.39 -14.94 -7.96
C PRO A 101 0.16 -14.94 -7.07
N VAL A 102 -0.55 -13.81 -6.98
CA VAL A 102 -1.74 -13.61 -6.15
C VAL A 102 -2.98 -13.42 -7.02
N ARG A 103 -4.08 -14.08 -6.65
CA ARG A 103 -5.40 -13.89 -7.26
C ARG A 103 -6.28 -12.96 -6.42
N ALA A 104 -6.91 -11.99 -7.10
CA ALA A 104 -7.94 -11.11 -6.51
C ALA A 104 -9.09 -10.96 -7.52
N GLY A 105 -10.18 -11.68 -7.32
CA GLY A 105 -11.22 -11.80 -8.34
C GLY A 105 -10.66 -12.39 -9.65
N PRO A 106 -10.88 -11.76 -10.81
CA PRO A 106 -10.33 -12.22 -12.08
C PRO A 106 -8.85 -11.86 -12.25
N PHE A 107 -8.31 -10.94 -11.44
CA PHE A 107 -6.95 -10.45 -11.56
C PHE A 107 -5.95 -11.49 -11.04
N LEU A 108 -4.90 -11.73 -11.83
CA LEU A 108 -3.71 -12.47 -11.44
C LEU A 108 -2.54 -11.49 -11.41
N VAL A 109 -2.04 -11.20 -10.21
CA VAL A 109 -0.94 -10.25 -10.00
C VAL A 109 0.33 -11.04 -9.71
N HIS A 110 1.41 -10.68 -10.38
CA HIS A 110 2.70 -11.34 -10.21
C HIS A 110 3.85 -10.32 -10.31
N GLY A 111 4.97 -10.65 -9.72
CA GLY A 111 6.21 -9.90 -9.86
C GLY A 111 6.94 -10.21 -11.17
N ARG A 112 7.97 -9.42 -11.45
CA ARG A 112 8.85 -9.60 -12.63
C ARG A 112 9.50 -10.98 -12.69
N HIS A 113 9.81 -11.58 -11.54
CA HIS A 113 10.46 -12.90 -11.40
C HIS A 113 9.57 -14.06 -11.85
N ASP A 114 8.25 -13.85 -11.96
CA ASP A 114 7.28 -14.84 -12.45
C ASP A 114 6.89 -14.62 -13.92
N ARG A 115 7.51 -13.65 -14.59
CA ARG A 115 7.29 -13.41 -16.02
C ARG A 115 7.58 -14.70 -16.82
N GLY A 116 6.64 -15.12 -17.65
CA GLY A 116 6.72 -16.36 -18.41
C GLY A 116 6.30 -17.63 -17.66
N LYS A 117 6.11 -17.56 -16.34
CA LYS A 117 5.60 -18.69 -15.52
C LYS A 117 4.10 -18.63 -15.32
N VAL A 118 3.49 -17.46 -15.53
CA VAL A 118 2.05 -17.24 -15.41
C VAL A 118 1.40 -17.11 -16.78
N PRO A 119 0.13 -17.54 -16.92
CA PRO A 119 -0.58 -17.39 -18.20
C PRO A 119 -0.76 -15.91 -18.56
N ALA A 120 -0.46 -15.57 -19.81
CA ALA A 120 -0.76 -14.25 -20.33
C ALA A 120 -2.28 -14.06 -20.44
N GLY A 121 -2.78 -12.86 -20.10
CA GLY A 121 -4.20 -12.58 -20.18
C GLY A 121 -4.54 -11.13 -19.90
N ARG A 122 -5.79 -10.77 -20.23
CA ARG A 122 -6.30 -9.39 -20.00
C ARG A 122 -6.18 -8.95 -18.53
N PHE A 123 -6.37 -9.87 -17.61
CA PHE A 123 -6.36 -9.60 -16.17
C PHE A 123 -5.09 -10.08 -15.47
N THR A 124 -4.06 -10.46 -16.21
CA THR A 124 -2.74 -10.73 -15.67
C THR A 124 -1.97 -9.40 -15.61
N LEU A 125 -1.52 -9.05 -14.41
CA LEU A 125 -0.85 -7.79 -14.10
C LEU A 125 0.55 -8.09 -13.58
N GLU A 126 1.57 -7.56 -14.26
CA GLU A 126 2.95 -7.59 -13.77
C GLU A 126 3.19 -6.33 -12.95
N ILE A 127 3.34 -6.48 -11.64
CA ILE A 127 3.57 -5.38 -10.71
C ILE A 127 4.89 -5.61 -10.01
N ASP A 128 5.82 -4.71 -10.24
CA ASP A 128 7.07 -4.65 -9.48
C ASP A 128 6.90 -3.58 -8.40
N ALA A 129 6.91 -4.01 -7.14
CA ALA A 129 6.72 -3.08 -6.02
C ALA A 129 7.93 -2.18 -5.83
N GLY A 130 9.11 -2.65 -6.16
CA GLY A 130 10.32 -1.91 -5.84
C GLY A 130 10.35 -1.54 -4.35
N ILE A 131 10.38 -0.22 -4.07
CA ILE A 131 10.30 0.36 -2.71
C ILE A 131 8.89 0.93 -2.45
N ALA A 132 8.01 0.95 -3.46
CA ALA A 132 6.68 1.54 -3.35
C ALA A 132 5.69 0.59 -2.65
N PHE A 133 4.78 1.17 -1.87
CA PHE A 133 3.67 0.41 -1.25
C PHE A 133 2.61 0.05 -2.31
N GLY A 134 1.90 -1.05 -2.08
CA GLY A 134 0.74 -1.40 -2.91
C GLY A 134 0.95 -2.66 -3.76
N THR A 135 1.17 -3.78 -3.08
CA THR A 135 1.20 -5.10 -3.71
C THR A 135 -0.12 -5.81 -3.51
N ALA A 136 -0.45 -6.76 -4.40
CA ALA A 136 -1.67 -7.56 -4.26
C ALA A 136 -1.63 -8.52 -3.05
N TYR A 137 -0.52 -8.66 -2.37
CA TYR A 137 -0.43 -9.45 -1.15
C TYR A 137 -1.22 -8.82 0.00
N HIS A 138 -1.34 -7.49 0.02
CA HIS A 138 -2.07 -6.80 1.07
C HIS A 138 -3.59 -6.91 0.85
N SER A 139 -4.33 -7.23 1.91
CA SER A 139 -5.78 -7.46 1.86
C SER A 139 -6.56 -6.24 1.39
N THR A 140 -6.07 -5.03 1.67
CA THR A 140 -6.68 -3.78 1.18
C THR A 140 -6.66 -3.67 -0.33
N THR A 141 -5.54 -4.01 -0.97
CA THR A 141 -5.41 -4.01 -2.43
C THR A 141 -6.29 -5.09 -3.06
N ARG A 142 -6.33 -6.30 -2.47
CA ARG A 142 -7.24 -7.37 -2.93
C ARG A 142 -8.70 -6.95 -2.85
N GLY A 143 -9.11 -6.28 -1.77
CA GLY A 143 -10.45 -5.74 -1.60
C GLY A 143 -10.82 -4.74 -2.69
N CYS A 144 -9.93 -3.82 -3.04
CA CYS A 144 -10.11 -2.86 -4.13
C CYS A 144 -10.23 -3.55 -5.50
N LEU A 145 -9.42 -4.55 -5.79
CA LEU A 145 -9.48 -5.32 -7.05
C LEU A 145 -10.80 -6.10 -7.17
N VAL A 146 -11.29 -6.69 -6.08
CA VAL A 146 -12.62 -7.35 -6.04
C VAL A 146 -13.76 -6.33 -6.25
N ALA A 147 -13.64 -5.14 -5.64
CA ALA A 147 -14.61 -4.06 -5.85
C ALA A 147 -14.63 -3.61 -7.32
N LEU A 148 -13.44 -3.45 -7.93
CA LEU A 148 -13.30 -3.09 -9.34
C LEU A 148 -13.98 -4.10 -10.27
N ASP A 149 -13.77 -5.40 -10.05
CA ASP A 149 -14.42 -6.45 -10.85
C ASP A 149 -15.95 -6.37 -10.80
N ARG A 150 -16.51 -6.13 -9.59
CA ARG A 150 -17.95 -5.97 -9.43
C ARG A 150 -18.48 -4.73 -10.15
N LEU A 151 -17.79 -3.60 -10.00
CA LEU A 151 -18.17 -2.33 -10.63
C LEU A 151 -18.04 -2.37 -12.15
N ALA A 152 -17.04 -3.05 -12.71
CA ALA A 152 -16.86 -3.21 -14.15
C ALA A 152 -18.03 -3.95 -14.84
N LYS A 153 -18.78 -4.73 -14.09
CA LYS A 153 -19.98 -5.47 -14.57
C LYS A 153 -21.27 -4.64 -14.48
N CYS A 154 -21.27 -3.53 -13.74
CA CYS A 154 -22.48 -2.77 -13.42
C CYS A 154 -22.73 -1.55 -14.31
N GLY A 155 -21.79 -1.17 -15.17
CA GLY A 155 -21.97 0.02 -16.01
C GLY A 155 -20.68 0.53 -16.63
N ARG A 156 -20.82 1.62 -17.39
CA ARG A 156 -19.69 2.25 -18.08
C ARG A 156 -18.98 3.23 -17.14
N LEU A 157 -17.73 2.95 -16.86
CA LEU A 157 -16.83 3.81 -16.11
C LEU A 157 -15.71 4.26 -17.07
N SER A 158 -15.65 5.53 -17.42
CA SER A 158 -14.79 6.06 -18.46
C SER A 158 -13.70 6.99 -17.95
N ARG A 159 -13.86 7.55 -16.75
CA ARG A 159 -12.89 8.41 -16.08
C ARG A 159 -12.64 7.89 -14.66
N VAL A 160 -11.41 7.50 -14.42
CA VAL A 160 -10.99 6.92 -13.13
C VAL A 160 -9.89 7.78 -12.52
N VAL A 161 -9.96 7.96 -11.22
CA VAL A 161 -8.91 8.62 -10.42
C VAL A 161 -8.41 7.61 -9.39
N ASP A 162 -7.09 7.55 -9.18
CA ASP A 162 -6.43 6.72 -8.17
C ASP A 162 -5.51 7.58 -7.31
N ILE A 163 -5.86 7.77 -6.04
CA ILE A 163 -5.17 8.64 -5.09
C ILE A 163 -4.32 7.79 -4.14
N GLY A 164 -3.03 8.15 -4.01
CA GLY A 164 -2.06 7.32 -3.30
C GLY A 164 -1.83 6.01 -4.04
N THR A 165 -1.49 6.13 -5.33
CA THR A 165 -1.47 5.00 -6.27
C THR A 165 -0.38 3.97 -5.98
N GLY A 166 0.69 4.35 -5.24
CA GLY A 166 1.81 3.48 -4.90
C GLY A 166 2.43 2.83 -6.14
N THR A 167 2.31 1.52 -6.26
CA THR A 167 2.78 0.76 -7.44
C THR A 167 1.98 0.99 -8.73
N GLY A 168 0.86 1.69 -8.67
CA GLY A 168 -0.05 1.86 -9.80
C GLY A 168 -1.02 0.70 -10.03
N ILE A 169 -1.04 -0.29 -9.17
CA ILE A 169 -1.80 -1.53 -9.40
C ILE A 169 -3.29 -1.30 -9.65
N LEU A 170 -3.95 -0.41 -8.90
CA LEU A 170 -5.38 -0.13 -9.06
C LEU A 170 -5.67 0.63 -10.36
N ALA A 171 -4.83 1.61 -10.69
CA ALA A 171 -4.89 2.34 -11.95
C ALA A 171 -4.70 1.41 -13.15
N ILE A 172 -3.71 0.52 -13.09
CA ILE A 172 -3.41 -0.47 -14.15
C ILE A 172 -4.55 -1.48 -14.28
N ALA A 173 -5.04 -2.01 -13.16
CA ALA A 173 -6.19 -2.93 -13.15
C ALA A 173 -7.43 -2.28 -13.76
N ALA A 174 -7.72 -1.01 -13.42
CA ALA A 174 -8.81 -0.25 -14.01
C ALA A 174 -8.64 -0.09 -15.52
N ALA A 175 -7.43 0.24 -16.00
CA ALA A 175 -7.15 0.35 -17.42
C ALA A 175 -7.31 -0.97 -18.19
N ARG A 176 -7.02 -2.09 -17.54
CA ARG A 176 -7.19 -3.44 -18.14
C ARG A 176 -8.63 -3.90 -18.11
N ALA A 177 -9.39 -3.56 -17.04
CA ALA A 177 -10.77 -3.99 -16.87
C ALA A 177 -11.76 -3.11 -17.63
N LEU A 178 -11.51 -1.80 -17.69
CA LEU A 178 -12.40 -0.78 -18.22
C LEU A 178 -11.85 -0.18 -19.52
N ASN A 179 -12.73 0.41 -20.32
CA ASN A 179 -12.32 1.30 -21.41
C ASN A 179 -12.33 2.75 -20.88
N ALA A 180 -11.36 3.05 -20.00
CA ALA A 180 -11.32 4.30 -19.25
C ALA A 180 -9.98 5.03 -19.43
N GLN A 181 -10.01 6.34 -19.22
CA GLN A 181 -8.85 7.18 -18.96
C GLN A 181 -8.63 7.28 -17.45
N ILE A 182 -7.42 7.06 -17.02
CA ILE A 182 -7.07 7.03 -15.61
C ILE A 182 -6.05 8.13 -15.29
N ILE A 183 -6.29 8.87 -14.21
CA ILE A 183 -5.31 9.77 -13.61
C ILE A 183 -4.97 9.18 -12.25
N ALA A 184 -3.72 8.79 -12.09
CA ALA A 184 -3.18 8.26 -10.83
C ALA A 184 -2.25 9.28 -10.21
N SER A 185 -2.24 9.39 -8.87
CA SER A 185 -1.35 10.30 -8.17
C SER A 185 -0.74 9.70 -6.93
N ASP A 186 0.45 10.15 -6.62
CA ASP A 186 1.10 9.89 -5.34
C ASP A 186 1.88 11.14 -4.91
N ILE A 187 2.06 11.30 -3.60
CA ILE A 187 2.89 12.37 -3.04
C ILE A 187 4.39 12.03 -3.19
N ASP A 188 4.72 10.73 -3.15
CA ASP A 188 6.07 10.23 -3.28
C ASP A 188 6.51 10.17 -4.75
N PRO A 189 7.55 10.91 -5.16
CA PRO A 189 8.08 10.84 -6.51
C PRO A 189 8.61 9.46 -6.89
N VAL A 190 9.03 8.63 -5.93
CA VAL A 190 9.46 7.25 -6.18
C VAL A 190 8.27 6.39 -6.58
N ALA A 191 7.15 6.51 -5.88
CA ALA A 191 5.90 5.82 -6.23
C ALA A 191 5.40 6.24 -7.62
N VAL A 192 5.47 7.54 -7.96
CA VAL A 192 5.13 8.04 -9.30
C VAL A 192 5.98 7.39 -10.39
N ALA A 193 7.30 7.27 -10.17
CA ALA A 193 8.20 6.62 -11.12
C ALA A 193 7.89 5.11 -11.26
N VAL A 194 7.65 4.41 -10.16
CA VAL A 194 7.29 2.98 -10.13
C VAL A 194 5.95 2.75 -10.84
N ALA A 195 4.92 3.52 -10.53
CA ALA A 195 3.60 3.41 -11.17
C ALA A 195 3.66 3.66 -12.68
N THR A 196 4.46 4.64 -13.10
CA THR A 196 4.68 4.95 -14.53
C THR A 196 5.33 3.78 -15.26
N GLU A 197 6.36 3.18 -14.68
CA GLU A 197 7.04 2.03 -15.28
C GLU A 197 6.13 0.79 -15.30
N ASN A 198 5.41 0.51 -14.22
CA ASN A 198 4.43 -0.57 -14.16
C ASN A 198 3.32 -0.40 -15.21
N ALA A 199 2.83 0.83 -15.42
CA ALA A 199 1.85 1.11 -16.47
C ALA A 199 2.42 0.84 -17.86
N ARG A 200 3.70 1.15 -18.10
CA ARG A 200 4.41 0.86 -19.36
C ARG A 200 4.55 -0.65 -19.59
N VAL A 201 5.01 -1.38 -18.57
CA VAL A 201 5.20 -2.85 -18.63
C VAL A 201 3.88 -3.57 -18.90
N ASN A 202 2.79 -3.08 -18.36
CA ASN A 202 1.44 -3.63 -18.59
C ASN A 202 0.77 -3.14 -19.89
N GLY A 203 1.44 -2.33 -20.70
CA GLY A 203 0.91 -1.84 -21.98
C GLY A 203 -0.28 -0.90 -21.86
N VAL A 204 -0.41 -0.17 -20.74
CA VAL A 204 -1.53 0.76 -20.48
C VAL A 204 -1.10 2.22 -20.30
N ALA A 205 0.17 2.55 -20.56
CA ALA A 205 0.73 3.90 -20.36
C ALA A 205 -0.06 5.00 -21.11
N GLN A 206 -0.69 4.69 -22.25
CA GLN A 206 -1.49 5.67 -23.01
C GLN A 206 -2.85 5.98 -22.35
N ARG A 207 -3.30 5.16 -21.42
CA ARG A 207 -4.57 5.32 -20.69
C ARG A 207 -4.37 5.68 -19.22
N VAL A 208 -3.18 5.51 -18.67
CA VAL A 208 -2.82 5.80 -17.29
C VAL A 208 -1.83 6.95 -17.26
N ARG A 209 -2.27 8.11 -16.82
CA ARG A 209 -1.42 9.26 -16.55
C ARG A 209 -1.10 9.31 -15.06
N VAL A 210 0.17 9.17 -14.71
CA VAL A 210 0.64 9.30 -13.32
C VAL A 210 1.18 10.71 -13.11
N VAL A 211 0.82 11.33 -12.00
CA VAL A 211 1.26 12.68 -11.61
C VAL A 211 1.69 12.71 -10.15
N GLN A 212 2.70 13.51 -9.84
CA GLN A 212 3.03 13.78 -8.44
C GLN A 212 2.06 14.83 -7.89
N ALA A 213 1.39 14.50 -6.78
CA ALA A 213 0.46 15.42 -6.13
C ALA A 213 0.23 15.04 -4.67
N ASP A 214 0.07 16.05 -3.82
CA ASP A 214 -0.50 15.87 -2.49
C ASP A 214 -2.03 15.79 -2.62
N GLY A 215 -2.56 14.59 -2.42
CA GLY A 215 -3.98 14.30 -2.61
C GLY A 215 -4.50 14.72 -3.98
N LEU A 216 -5.40 15.70 -4.02
CA LEU A 216 -6.05 16.24 -5.22
C LEU A 216 -5.50 17.63 -5.64
N ALA A 217 -4.31 18.02 -5.20
CA ALA A 217 -3.77 19.36 -5.47
C ALA A 217 -3.48 19.62 -6.96
N HIS A 218 -3.25 18.57 -7.77
CA HIS A 218 -2.99 18.73 -9.20
C HIS A 218 -4.26 19.10 -9.99
N PRO A 219 -4.20 20.10 -10.91
CA PRO A 219 -5.37 20.56 -11.66
C PRO A 219 -6.13 19.46 -12.40
N ALA A 220 -5.42 18.51 -13.02
CA ALA A 220 -6.04 17.39 -13.74
C ALA A 220 -6.92 16.51 -12.85
N LEU A 221 -6.59 16.37 -11.56
CA LEU A 221 -7.37 15.62 -10.58
C LEU A 221 -8.62 16.38 -10.16
N ARG A 222 -8.49 17.68 -9.86
CA ARG A 222 -9.62 18.52 -9.44
C ARG A 222 -10.71 18.63 -10.49
N LEU A 223 -10.34 18.62 -11.77
CA LEU A 223 -11.26 18.76 -12.90
C LEU A 223 -11.69 17.42 -13.51
N ALA A 224 -11.31 16.29 -12.91
CA ALA A 224 -11.49 14.96 -13.50
C ALA A 224 -12.96 14.58 -13.70
N ARG A 225 -13.89 15.06 -12.85
CA ARG A 225 -15.30 14.63 -12.86
C ARG A 225 -15.41 13.11 -13.03
N ALA A 226 -14.76 12.40 -12.12
CA ALA A 226 -14.55 10.97 -12.24
C ALA A 226 -15.84 10.16 -12.06
N ASP A 227 -15.92 9.05 -12.77
CA ASP A 227 -16.96 8.02 -12.59
C ASP A 227 -16.59 7.11 -11.40
N LEU A 228 -15.29 6.88 -11.23
CA LEU A 228 -14.72 6.02 -10.19
C LEU A 228 -13.48 6.67 -9.59
N LEU A 229 -13.39 6.65 -8.26
CA LEU A 229 -12.23 7.10 -7.50
C LEU A 229 -11.77 5.98 -6.58
N PHE A 230 -10.48 5.63 -6.64
CA PHE A 230 -9.81 4.78 -5.66
C PHE A 230 -9.03 5.63 -4.68
N ALA A 231 -9.05 5.23 -3.41
CA ALA A 231 -8.15 5.70 -2.37
C ALA A 231 -7.86 4.56 -1.39
N ASN A 232 -6.70 3.93 -1.54
CA ASN A 232 -6.21 2.89 -0.64
C ASN A 232 -5.07 3.48 0.22
N ILE A 233 -5.44 4.36 1.15
CA ILE A 233 -4.55 5.15 1.99
C ILE A 233 -4.95 5.05 3.46
N LEU A 234 -4.10 5.56 4.36
CA LEU A 234 -4.35 5.56 5.79
C LEU A 234 -5.60 6.38 6.17
N LEU A 235 -6.20 6.05 7.32
CA LEU A 235 -7.45 6.64 7.82
C LEU A 235 -7.42 8.17 7.83
N ARG A 236 -6.38 8.79 8.41
CA ARG A 236 -6.36 10.25 8.60
C ARG A 236 -6.36 11.02 7.27
N PRO A 237 -5.43 10.76 6.34
CA PRO A 237 -5.50 11.35 5.00
C PRO A 237 -6.82 11.10 4.28
N LEU A 238 -7.40 9.91 4.45
CA LEU A 238 -8.69 9.54 3.83
C LEU A 238 -9.84 10.44 4.32
N LEU A 239 -9.89 10.73 5.63
CA LEU A 239 -10.90 11.62 6.22
C LEU A 239 -10.67 13.08 5.84
N ASP A 240 -9.42 13.52 5.78
CA ASP A 240 -9.03 14.89 5.44
C ASP A 240 -9.37 15.20 3.95
N LEU A 241 -9.15 14.25 3.05
CA LEU A 241 -9.42 14.39 1.61
C LEU A 241 -10.89 14.15 1.24
N ALA A 242 -11.73 13.66 2.14
CA ALA A 242 -13.12 13.30 1.83
C ALA A 242 -13.94 14.43 1.15
N PRO A 243 -13.86 15.73 1.55
CA PRO A 243 -14.55 16.81 0.85
C PRO A 243 -14.07 16.97 -0.60
N ALA A 244 -12.78 16.80 -0.83
CA ALA A 244 -12.19 16.91 -2.16
C ALA A 244 -12.63 15.75 -3.07
N PHE A 245 -12.79 14.54 -2.53
CA PHE A 245 -13.34 13.40 -3.27
C PHE A 245 -14.78 13.66 -3.73
N ALA A 246 -15.61 14.28 -2.87
CA ALA A 246 -16.96 14.67 -3.25
C ALA A 246 -16.98 15.64 -4.43
N ASN A 247 -16.00 16.55 -4.52
CA ASN A 247 -15.93 17.50 -5.62
C ASN A 247 -15.36 16.89 -6.92
N THR A 248 -14.49 15.89 -6.80
CA THR A 248 -13.84 15.21 -7.94
C THR A 248 -14.77 14.23 -8.65
N LEU A 249 -15.64 13.54 -7.91
CA LEU A 249 -16.62 12.62 -8.47
C LEU A 249 -17.82 13.41 -9.07
N HIS A 250 -18.37 12.93 -10.18
CA HIS A 250 -19.65 13.45 -10.64
C HIS A 250 -20.82 12.92 -9.77
N PRO A 251 -22.01 13.53 -9.79
CA PRO A 251 -23.20 12.95 -9.15
C PRO A 251 -23.49 11.53 -9.67
N GLY A 252 -23.64 10.56 -8.76
CA GLY A 252 -23.75 9.14 -9.08
C GLY A 252 -22.42 8.41 -9.23
N GLY A 253 -21.28 9.11 -9.20
CA GLY A 253 -19.95 8.51 -9.20
C GLY A 253 -19.68 7.66 -7.94
N VAL A 254 -18.72 6.78 -8.03
CA VAL A 254 -18.39 5.79 -7.00
C VAL A 254 -17.00 6.04 -6.47
N CYS A 255 -16.80 5.94 -5.15
CA CYS A 255 -15.45 5.78 -4.59
C CYS A 255 -15.28 4.41 -3.93
N VAL A 256 -14.09 3.86 -4.09
CA VAL A 256 -13.61 2.64 -3.44
C VAL A 256 -12.50 3.04 -2.47
N LEU A 257 -12.80 2.92 -1.18
CA LEU A 257 -11.94 3.37 -0.09
C LEU A 257 -11.41 2.16 0.66
N SER A 258 -10.11 2.11 0.90
CA SER A 258 -9.45 1.04 1.63
C SER A 258 -8.25 1.57 2.42
N GLY A 259 -7.45 0.68 3.03
CA GLY A 259 -6.38 1.08 3.95
C GLY A 259 -6.88 1.36 5.36
N ILE A 260 -8.08 0.87 5.69
CA ILE A 260 -8.76 1.07 6.98
C ILE A 260 -9.08 -0.26 7.65
N LEU A 261 -8.90 -0.31 8.96
CA LEU A 261 -9.27 -1.47 9.78
C LEU A 261 -10.79 -1.59 9.91
N ASN A 262 -11.27 -2.80 10.22
CA ASN A 262 -12.71 -3.04 10.44
C ASN A 262 -13.31 -2.11 11.51
N SER A 263 -12.56 -1.79 12.57
CA SER A 263 -12.95 -0.86 13.64
C SER A 263 -13.08 0.59 13.17
N GLN A 264 -12.40 0.98 12.09
CA GLN A 264 -12.38 2.34 11.53
C GLN A 264 -13.47 2.58 10.49
N ALA A 265 -14.06 1.52 9.94
CA ALA A 265 -15.00 1.60 8.82
C ALA A 265 -16.22 2.50 9.10
N GLN A 266 -16.79 2.42 10.30
CA GLN A 266 -17.95 3.22 10.70
C GLN A 266 -17.65 4.73 10.72
N GLN A 267 -16.44 5.12 11.16
CA GLN A 267 -16.01 6.52 11.16
C GLN A 267 -15.91 7.07 9.74
N VAL A 268 -15.31 6.30 8.82
CA VAL A 268 -15.21 6.68 7.40
C VAL A 268 -16.60 6.80 6.77
N GLU A 269 -17.47 5.83 6.99
CA GLU A 269 -18.82 5.86 6.46
C GLU A 269 -19.63 7.06 6.96
N ALA A 270 -19.53 7.41 8.24
CA ALA A 270 -20.19 8.58 8.82
C ALA A 270 -19.71 9.85 8.11
N ARG A 271 -18.38 10.03 8.00
CA ARG A 271 -17.78 11.17 7.32
C ARG A 271 -18.26 11.34 5.88
N PHE A 272 -18.29 10.25 5.11
CA PHE A 272 -18.71 10.29 3.71
C PHE A 272 -20.24 10.46 3.56
N ARG A 273 -21.03 9.92 4.49
CA ARG A 273 -22.48 10.13 4.51
C ARG A 273 -22.83 11.62 4.66
N ASP A 274 -22.12 12.34 5.53
CA ASP A 274 -22.29 13.79 5.74
C ASP A 274 -21.96 14.59 4.47
N LEU A 275 -21.10 14.04 3.60
CA LEU A 275 -20.74 14.61 2.30
C LEU A 275 -21.64 14.14 1.14
N GLY A 276 -22.77 13.49 1.45
CA GLY A 276 -23.76 13.08 0.47
C GLY A 276 -23.47 11.75 -0.24
N PHE A 277 -22.69 10.86 0.38
CA PHE A 277 -22.50 9.51 -0.13
C PHE A 277 -23.45 8.51 0.53
N THR A 278 -23.71 7.43 -0.18
CA THR A 278 -24.43 6.25 0.33
C THR A 278 -23.54 5.02 0.23
N LEU A 279 -23.60 4.15 1.23
CA LEU A 279 -22.90 2.87 1.20
C LEU A 279 -23.55 1.94 0.15
N ASN A 280 -22.74 1.46 -0.78
CA ASN A 280 -23.15 0.46 -1.77
C ASN A 280 -22.78 -0.96 -1.30
N SER A 281 -21.54 -1.17 -0.84
CA SER A 281 -21.10 -2.45 -0.27
C SER A 281 -19.85 -2.31 0.58
N ARG A 282 -19.61 -3.34 1.42
CA ARG A 282 -18.38 -3.55 2.18
C ARG A 282 -17.73 -4.86 1.76
N ILE A 283 -16.41 -4.89 1.72
CA ILE A 283 -15.61 -6.10 1.54
C ILE A 283 -14.67 -6.19 2.73
N LEU A 284 -14.79 -7.28 3.48
CA LEU A 284 -13.99 -7.54 4.69
C LEU A 284 -12.96 -8.62 4.37
N LEU A 285 -11.68 -8.32 4.55
CA LEU A 285 -10.58 -9.25 4.31
C LEU A 285 -9.52 -9.10 5.39
N GLU A 286 -9.29 -10.14 6.18
CA GLU A 286 -8.17 -10.25 7.12
C GLU A 286 -8.01 -9.01 8.03
N GLY A 287 -9.10 -8.56 8.65
CA GLY A 287 -9.09 -7.41 9.57
C GLY A 287 -9.22 -6.04 8.89
N TRP A 288 -9.19 -5.99 7.56
CA TRP A 288 -9.31 -4.77 6.76
C TRP A 288 -10.65 -4.64 6.07
N THR A 289 -11.09 -3.40 5.90
CA THR A 289 -12.35 -3.06 5.21
C THR A 289 -12.05 -2.30 3.92
N THR A 290 -12.74 -2.69 2.85
CA THR A 290 -12.88 -1.88 1.64
C THR A 290 -14.34 -1.43 1.53
N LEU A 291 -14.56 -0.13 1.45
CA LEU A 291 -15.87 0.51 1.31
C LEU A 291 -16.10 0.89 -0.15
N VAL A 292 -17.26 0.56 -0.67
CA VAL A 292 -17.75 1.06 -1.95
C VAL A 292 -18.88 2.03 -1.66
N LEU A 293 -18.67 3.32 -1.93
CA LEU A 293 -19.61 4.39 -1.64
C LEU A 293 -20.01 5.08 -2.94
N ARG A 294 -21.30 5.43 -3.07
CA ARG A 294 -21.83 6.13 -4.23
C ARG A 294 -22.19 7.56 -3.84
N ARG A 295 -21.72 8.55 -4.60
CA ARG A 295 -22.17 9.94 -4.46
C ARG A 295 -23.63 10.05 -4.89
N ARG A 296 -24.47 10.64 -4.05
CA ARG A 296 -25.89 10.86 -4.39
C ARG A 296 -26.02 11.70 -5.66
N SER A 297 -26.92 11.33 -6.53
CA SER A 297 -27.35 12.21 -7.61
C SER A 297 -28.10 13.37 -6.96
N THR A 298 -27.74 14.61 -7.28
CA THR A 298 -28.60 15.74 -6.97
C THR A 298 -29.80 15.67 -7.92
N GLY A 299 -30.71 14.73 -7.64
CA GLY A 299 -31.98 14.65 -8.32
C GLY A 299 -32.82 15.84 -7.90
N ARG A 300 -33.12 16.74 -8.82
CA ARG A 300 -34.36 17.52 -8.74
C ARG A 300 -35.47 16.48 -8.55
N PRO A 301 -36.34 16.58 -7.53
CA PRO A 301 -37.54 15.77 -7.52
C PRO A 301 -38.24 16.01 -8.86
N ALA A 302 -38.66 14.94 -9.52
CA ALA A 302 -39.58 15.06 -10.65
C ALA A 302 -40.73 15.96 -10.14
N ALA A 303 -40.92 17.09 -10.76
CA ALA A 303 -42.09 17.87 -10.54
C ALA A 303 -43.25 17.01 -11.07
N ASP A 304 -44.13 16.61 -10.16
CA ASP A 304 -45.42 16.02 -10.47
C ASP A 304 -46.29 17.01 -11.30
#